data_8ccbbfd9f3818c26a59041ce0b895638
#
_entry.id   8ccbbfd9f3818c26a59041ce0b895638
#
_cell.length_a   1.000
_cell.length_b   1.000
_cell.length_c   1.000
_cell.angle_alpha   90.00
_cell.angle_beta   90.00
_cell.angle_gamma   90.00
#
_symmetry.space_group_name_H-M   'P 1'
#
loop_
_entity.id
_entity.type
_entity.pdbx_description
1 polymer ?
#
loop_
_entity_poly.entity_id
_entity_poly.type
_entity_poly.pdbx_seq_one_letter_code
_entity_poly.pdbx_strand_id
1 'polypeptide(L)'
;LLASDMVFGIGNRFANRHTGSVEKYTEGRKIVHIDIEPTQIGRVLCPDLGIVSDAKAALTLLVEVAQEMQKAGRLPCRKEWVADCQQRKRTLLRKTHFDNVPVKPQRVYEEMNKAFGRDVCYVTTIGLSQIAAAQMLHVFKDRHWINCGQAGPLGWTIPAALGVCAADPERKVVAISGDFDFQFLIEELAVGAQFNIPYIHVLVNNAYLGLIRQSQRAFDMDYCVQLAFENINSSEVNGYGVDHVKVAEGLGCKAIRVFKPEDIAPAFEQAKVLMAQYRVPVVVEVILERVTNISMGSELDNVMEFEDIADNAADAPTETCFMHYE
;
A
#
# COMPACT_ATOMS: atom_id res chain seq x y z
N LEU A 1 -14.60 -3.89 -10.94
CA LEU A 1 -15.70 -3.06 -10.42
C LEU A 1 -16.70 -2.70 -11.53
N LEU A 2 -16.25 -2.03 -12.62
CA LEU A 2 -17.16 -1.53 -13.67
C LEU A 2 -18.07 -2.60 -14.32
N ALA A 3 -17.65 -3.84 -14.34
CA ALA A 3 -18.43 -4.96 -14.86
C ALA A 3 -19.31 -5.66 -13.80
N SER A 4 -19.29 -5.21 -12.54
CA SER A 4 -20.16 -5.78 -11.50
C SER A 4 -21.57 -5.19 -11.59
N ASP A 5 -22.57 -5.97 -11.21
CA ASP A 5 -23.98 -5.57 -11.10
C ASP A 5 -24.36 -5.11 -9.69
N MET A 6 -23.49 -5.38 -8.71
CA MET A 6 -23.69 -5.02 -7.30
C MET A 6 -22.37 -4.61 -6.64
N VAL A 7 -22.44 -3.62 -5.76
CA VAL A 7 -21.35 -3.21 -4.86
C VAL A 7 -21.81 -3.37 -3.42
N PHE A 8 -21.00 -4.05 -2.64
CA PHE A 8 -21.23 -4.26 -1.22
C PHE A 8 -20.19 -3.47 -0.41
N GLY A 9 -20.59 -2.32 0.11
CA GLY A 9 -19.73 -1.47 0.92
C GLY A 9 -19.93 -1.76 2.41
N ILE A 10 -18.88 -2.23 3.08
CA ILE A 10 -18.90 -2.55 4.51
C ILE A 10 -17.86 -1.70 5.21
N GLY A 11 -18.29 -0.81 6.10
CA GLY A 11 -17.42 0.15 6.76
C GLY A 11 -16.71 1.08 5.78
N ASN A 12 -17.36 1.43 4.67
CA ASN A 12 -16.77 2.18 3.58
C ASN A 12 -17.41 3.56 3.44
N ARG A 13 -16.61 4.61 3.56
CA ARG A 13 -17.09 5.98 3.42
C ARG A 13 -17.24 6.48 1.98
N PHE A 14 -16.92 5.67 0.98
CA PHE A 14 -16.99 6.02 -0.45
C PHE A 14 -16.25 7.34 -0.78
N ALA A 15 -14.99 7.45 -0.33
CA ALA A 15 -14.17 8.61 -0.63
C ALA A 15 -13.90 8.72 -2.14
N ASN A 16 -13.73 9.94 -2.64
CA ASN A 16 -13.52 10.23 -4.06
C ASN A 16 -12.34 9.48 -4.70
N ARG A 17 -11.26 9.26 -3.95
CA ARG A 17 -10.12 8.44 -4.42
C ARG A 17 -10.47 6.97 -4.65
N HIS A 18 -11.56 6.51 -4.07
CA HIS A 18 -12.07 5.16 -4.24
C HIS A 18 -13.13 5.10 -5.35
N THR A 19 -14.07 6.05 -5.35
CA THR A 19 -15.19 6.05 -6.28
C THR A 19 -14.87 6.71 -7.61
N GLY A 20 -13.97 7.69 -7.64
CA GLY A 20 -13.87 8.61 -8.75
C GLY A 20 -15.19 9.36 -8.93
N SER A 21 -15.70 9.44 -10.17
CA SER A 21 -17.05 9.94 -10.45
C SER A 21 -18.09 9.04 -9.81
N VAL A 22 -18.88 9.59 -8.88
CA VAL A 22 -19.95 8.85 -8.20
C VAL A 22 -21.00 8.37 -9.18
N GLU A 23 -21.33 9.15 -10.18
CA GLU A 23 -22.28 8.81 -11.23
C GLU A 23 -21.85 7.53 -11.96
N LYS A 24 -20.61 7.49 -12.46
CA LYS A 24 -20.06 6.29 -13.12
C LYS A 24 -19.87 5.11 -12.18
N TYR A 25 -19.54 5.38 -10.91
CA TYR A 25 -19.38 4.35 -9.90
C TYR A 25 -20.68 3.62 -9.60
N THR A 26 -21.83 4.32 -9.64
CA THR A 26 -23.15 3.76 -9.34
C THR A 26 -23.93 3.29 -10.57
N GLU A 27 -23.56 3.73 -11.77
CA GLU A 27 -24.24 3.43 -13.01
C GLU A 27 -24.43 1.92 -13.24
N GLY A 28 -25.68 1.48 -13.37
CA GLY A 28 -26.03 0.07 -13.61
C GLY A 28 -25.81 -0.90 -12.45
N ARG A 29 -25.50 -0.40 -11.26
CA ARG A 29 -25.18 -1.21 -10.08
C ARG A 29 -26.13 -0.97 -8.93
N LYS A 30 -26.43 -2.04 -8.22
CA LYS A 30 -27.07 -1.97 -6.91
C LYS A 30 -26.02 -1.76 -5.84
N ILE A 31 -26.30 -0.85 -4.90
CA ILE A 31 -25.40 -0.51 -3.81
C ILE A 31 -26.01 -0.99 -2.50
N VAL A 32 -25.31 -1.86 -1.80
CA VAL A 32 -25.61 -2.21 -0.41
C VAL A 32 -24.54 -1.58 0.48
N HIS A 33 -24.97 -0.80 1.47
CA HIS A 33 -24.05 -0.09 2.36
C HIS A 33 -24.30 -0.48 3.80
N ILE A 34 -23.31 -1.06 4.44
CA ILE A 34 -23.31 -1.39 5.87
C ILE A 34 -22.28 -0.50 6.56
N ASP A 35 -22.71 0.26 7.54
CA ASP A 35 -21.82 1.08 8.36
C ASP A 35 -22.37 1.17 9.79
N ILE A 36 -21.46 1.27 10.77
CA ILE A 36 -21.85 1.46 12.17
C ILE A 36 -22.34 2.87 12.44
N GLU A 37 -21.88 3.84 11.65
CA GLU A 37 -22.22 5.23 11.77
C GLU A 37 -23.39 5.57 10.82
N PRO A 38 -24.61 5.84 11.34
CA PRO A 38 -25.79 6.05 10.52
C PRO A 38 -25.66 7.23 9.56
N THR A 39 -24.86 8.25 9.90
CA THR A 39 -24.63 9.43 9.05
C THR A 39 -23.74 9.17 7.84
N GLN A 40 -23.06 8.02 7.77
CA GLN A 40 -22.31 7.60 6.58
C GLN A 40 -23.24 7.01 5.51
N ILE A 41 -24.35 6.39 5.92
CA ILE A 41 -25.32 5.81 4.98
C ILE A 41 -25.95 6.91 4.12
N GLY A 42 -25.75 6.84 2.82
CA GLY A 42 -26.31 7.82 1.88
C GLY A 42 -25.54 9.15 1.79
N ARG A 43 -24.44 9.32 2.51
CA ARG A 43 -23.71 10.59 2.56
C ARG A 43 -23.05 10.97 1.23
N VAL A 44 -22.48 10.03 0.53
CA VAL A 44 -21.76 10.25 -0.74
C VAL A 44 -22.55 9.73 -1.92
N LEU A 45 -23.14 8.56 -1.78
CA LEU A 45 -23.97 7.91 -2.79
C LEU A 45 -25.23 7.33 -2.11
N CYS A 46 -26.34 7.33 -2.83
CA CYS A 46 -27.59 6.76 -2.32
C CYS A 46 -27.55 5.23 -2.48
N PRO A 47 -27.55 4.44 -1.40
CA PRO A 47 -27.60 3.00 -1.52
C PRO A 47 -29.02 2.49 -1.80
N ASP A 48 -29.16 1.38 -2.52
CA ASP A 48 -30.43 0.65 -2.67
C ASP A 48 -30.85 0.02 -1.32
N LEU A 49 -29.85 -0.38 -0.52
CA LEU A 49 -30.07 -0.92 0.82
C LEU A 49 -29.00 -0.39 1.78
N GLY A 50 -29.42 0.39 2.78
CA GLY A 50 -28.58 0.84 3.88
C GLY A 50 -28.84 0.03 5.14
N ILE A 51 -27.78 -0.43 5.81
CA ILE A 51 -27.85 -1.20 7.06
C ILE A 51 -26.94 -0.54 8.08
N VAL A 52 -27.53 -0.04 9.18
CA VAL A 52 -26.76 0.47 10.32
C VAL A 52 -26.44 -0.70 11.25
N SER A 53 -25.18 -1.11 11.26
CA SER A 53 -24.72 -2.25 12.06
C SER A 53 -23.19 -2.27 12.20
N ASP A 54 -22.73 -2.89 13.30
CA ASP A 54 -21.35 -3.37 13.39
C ASP A 54 -21.05 -4.39 12.27
N ALA A 55 -19.89 -4.25 11.63
CA ALA A 55 -19.53 -5.07 10.48
C ALA A 55 -19.47 -6.58 10.82
N LYS A 56 -18.94 -6.95 12.01
CA LYS A 56 -18.86 -8.34 12.44
C LYS A 56 -20.26 -8.92 12.66
N ALA A 57 -21.15 -8.18 13.32
CA ALA A 57 -22.51 -8.61 13.56
C ALA A 57 -23.27 -8.82 12.24
N ALA A 58 -23.21 -7.86 11.32
CA ALA A 58 -23.84 -7.98 10.01
C ALA A 58 -23.29 -9.15 9.20
N LEU A 59 -21.96 -9.31 9.14
CA LEU A 59 -21.34 -10.40 8.40
C LEU A 59 -21.65 -11.78 8.98
N THR A 60 -21.76 -11.91 10.32
CA THR A 60 -22.16 -13.16 10.94
C THR A 60 -23.54 -13.60 10.45
N LEU A 61 -24.53 -12.70 10.51
CA LEU A 61 -25.88 -12.99 10.01
C LEU A 61 -25.92 -13.28 8.51
N LEU A 62 -25.14 -12.53 7.71
CA LEU A 62 -25.05 -12.77 6.28
C LEU A 62 -24.50 -14.15 5.96
N VAL A 63 -23.49 -14.61 6.70
CA VAL A 63 -22.91 -15.96 6.53
C VAL A 63 -23.94 -17.02 6.90
N GLU A 64 -24.66 -16.87 8.02
CA GLU A 64 -25.71 -17.78 8.45
C GLU A 64 -26.80 -17.93 7.38
N VAL A 65 -27.32 -16.79 6.88
CA VAL A 65 -28.33 -16.78 5.82
C VAL A 65 -27.81 -17.41 4.51
N ALA A 66 -26.54 -17.12 4.14
CA ALA A 66 -25.92 -17.70 2.95
C ALA A 66 -25.80 -19.22 3.07
N GLN A 67 -25.42 -19.74 4.24
CA GLN A 67 -25.35 -21.18 4.50
C GLN A 67 -26.73 -21.84 4.43
N GLU A 68 -27.76 -21.22 4.96
CA GLU A 68 -29.15 -21.70 4.82
C GLU A 68 -29.62 -21.74 3.38
N MET A 69 -29.32 -20.68 2.61
CA MET A 69 -29.63 -20.61 1.17
C MET A 69 -28.88 -21.69 0.39
N GLN A 70 -27.63 -21.95 0.76
CA GLN A 70 -26.81 -23.00 0.15
C GLN A 70 -27.42 -24.38 0.40
N LYS A 71 -27.76 -24.70 1.64
CA LYS A 71 -28.43 -25.97 2.02
C LYS A 71 -29.77 -26.13 1.30
N ALA A 72 -30.49 -25.05 1.07
CA ALA A 72 -31.76 -25.03 0.34
C ALA A 72 -31.62 -25.04 -1.19
N GLY A 73 -30.39 -25.09 -1.74
CA GLY A 73 -30.14 -25.02 -3.19
C GLY A 73 -30.53 -23.69 -3.84
N ARG A 74 -30.65 -22.61 -3.06
CA ARG A 74 -31.08 -21.28 -3.54
C ARG A 74 -29.94 -20.32 -3.89
N LEU A 75 -28.70 -20.69 -3.62
CA LEU A 75 -27.56 -19.86 -4.03
C LEU A 75 -27.31 -19.98 -5.53
N PRO A 76 -27.24 -18.87 -6.26
CA PRO A 76 -26.91 -18.88 -7.67
C PRO A 76 -25.46 -19.31 -7.89
N CYS A 77 -25.22 -20.06 -8.96
CA CYS A 77 -23.87 -20.42 -9.39
C CYS A 77 -23.16 -19.16 -9.94
N ARG A 78 -21.97 -18.86 -9.41
CA ARG A 78 -21.15 -17.72 -9.81
C ARG A 78 -19.81 -18.13 -10.47
N LYS A 79 -19.67 -19.36 -10.90
CA LYS A 79 -18.43 -19.91 -11.47
C LYS A 79 -17.91 -19.09 -12.66
N GLU A 80 -18.79 -18.67 -13.54
CA GLU A 80 -18.41 -17.87 -14.72
C GLU A 80 -17.86 -16.49 -14.32
N TRP A 81 -18.53 -15.82 -13.37
CA TRP A 81 -18.05 -14.54 -12.85
C TRP A 81 -16.69 -14.67 -12.14
N VAL A 82 -16.51 -15.71 -11.35
CA VAL A 82 -15.21 -15.99 -10.69
C VAL A 82 -14.13 -16.25 -11.73
N ALA A 83 -14.42 -17.03 -12.78
CA ALA A 83 -13.48 -17.29 -13.86
C ALA A 83 -13.10 -16.01 -14.63
N ASP A 84 -14.08 -15.15 -14.94
CA ASP A 84 -13.84 -13.86 -15.58
C ASP A 84 -12.96 -12.94 -14.70
N CYS A 85 -13.27 -12.84 -13.41
CA CYS A 85 -12.45 -12.07 -12.47
C CYS A 85 -11.00 -12.59 -12.39
N GLN A 86 -10.83 -13.91 -12.36
CA GLN A 86 -9.50 -14.53 -12.36
C GLN A 86 -8.74 -14.27 -13.67
N GLN A 87 -9.44 -14.32 -14.81
CA GLN A 87 -8.84 -13.99 -16.09
C GLN A 87 -8.42 -12.52 -16.13
N ARG A 88 -9.30 -11.60 -15.75
CA ARG A 88 -8.99 -10.16 -15.67
C ARG A 88 -7.79 -9.88 -14.76
N LYS A 89 -7.71 -10.56 -13.62
CA LYS A 89 -6.55 -10.45 -12.72
C LYS A 89 -5.23 -10.80 -13.42
N ARG A 90 -5.23 -11.79 -14.30
CA ARG A 90 -4.05 -12.18 -15.08
C ARG A 90 -3.76 -11.24 -16.26
N THR A 91 -4.78 -10.85 -17.00
CA THR A 91 -4.61 -10.05 -18.23
C THR A 91 -4.45 -8.56 -18.00
N LEU A 92 -4.87 -8.06 -16.82
CA LEU A 92 -4.77 -6.66 -16.42
C LEU A 92 -3.78 -6.47 -15.28
N LEU A 93 -2.81 -7.39 -15.14
CA LEU A 93 -1.75 -7.27 -14.14
C LEU A 93 -0.87 -6.07 -14.51
N ARG A 94 -0.63 -5.22 -13.53
CA ARG A 94 0.29 -4.08 -13.70
C ARG A 94 1.72 -4.57 -13.84
N LYS A 95 2.47 -3.92 -14.72
CA LYS A 95 3.90 -4.16 -14.84
C LYS A 95 4.61 -3.68 -13.59
N THR A 96 5.40 -4.56 -12.99
CA THR A 96 6.21 -4.24 -11.80
C THR A 96 7.70 -4.38 -12.06
N HIS A 97 8.08 -5.17 -13.06
CA HIS A 97 9.47 -5.38 -13.44
C HIS A 97 9.99 -4.26 -14.32
N PHE A 98 10.88 -3.44 -13.76
CA PHE A 98 11.55 -2.35 -14.43
C PHE A 98 13.04 -2.35 -14.06
N ASP A 99 13.91 -2.22 -15.05
CA ASP A 99 15.37 -2.14 -14.89
C ASP A 99 15.90 -0.72 -15.07
N ASN A 100 15.03 0.27 -14.92
CA ASN A 100 15.37 1.68 -15.04
C ASN A 100 16.28 2.15 -13.89
N VAL A 101 17.20 3.04 -14.22
CA VAL A 101 17.99 3.82 -13.26
C VAL A 101 17.80 5.30 -13.58
N PRO A 102 17.33 6.11 -12.63
CA PRO A 102 16.94 5.77 -11.24
C PRO A 102 15.80 4.74 -11.15
N VAL A 103 15.71 4.06 -10.00
CA VAL A 103 14.77 2.95 -9.78
C VAL A 103 13.32 3.43 -9.87
N LYS A 104 12.48 2.66 -10.57
CA LYS A 104 11.03 2.84 -10.52
C LYS A 104 10.44 2.21 -9.25
N PRO A 105 9.48 2.86 -8.55
CA PRO A 105 8.94 2.34 -7.29
C PRO A 105 8.28 0.96 -7.45
N GLN A 106 7.68 0.65 -8.60
CA GLN A 106 7.08 -0.66 -8.88
C GLN A 106 8.06 -1.81 -8.66
N ARG A 107 9.33 -1.63 -9.08
CA ARG A 107 10.37 -2.64 -8.90
C ARG A 107 10.68 -2.91 -7.43
N VAL A 108 10.61 -1.91 -6.57
CA VAL A 108 10.83 -2.09 -5.12
C VAL A 108 9.77 -3.02 -4.54
N TYR A 109 8.50 -2.79 -4.86
CA TYR A 109 7.38 -3.60 -4.35
C TYR A 109 7.39 -5.03 -4.92
N GLU A 110 7.83 -5.21 -6.17
CA GLU A 110 8.06 -6.54 -6.74
C GLU A 110 9.08 -7.31 -5.91
N GLU A 111 10.24 -6.72 -5.65
CA GLU A 111 11.29 -7.37 -4.86
C GLU A 111 10.87 -7.57 -3.39
N MET A 112 10.06 -6.68 -2.81
CA MET A 112 9.49 -6.87 -1.49
C MET A 112 8.57 -8.10 -1.42
N ASN A 113 7.70 -8.29 -2.41
CA ASN A 113 6.83 -9.47 -2.48
C ASN A 113 7.62 -10.79 -2.54
N LYS A 114 8.77 -10.79 -3.23
CA LYS A 114 9.67 -11.94 -3.31
C LYS A 114 10.42 -12.17 -2.00
N ALA A 115 10.93 -11.09 -1.40
CA ALA A 115 11.84 -11.17 -0.25
C ALA A 115 11.14 -11.49 1.08
N PHE A 116 9.95 -10.93 1.36
CA PHE A 116 9.37 -10.96 2.71
C PHE A 116 8.33 -12.06 2.92
N GLY A 117 7.84 -12.68 1.86
CA GLY A 117 6.94 -13.84 1.94
C GLY A 117 5.53 -13.51 2.46
N ARG A 118 4.80 -14.55 2.88
CA ARG A 118 3.36 -14.47 3.18
C ARG A 118 3.01 -14.03 4.61
N ASP A 119 3.99 -14.01 5.51
CA ASP A 119 3.79 -13.76 6.95
C ASP A 119 4.29 -12.37 7.38
N VAL A 120 4.48 -11.48 6.44
CA VAL A 120 4.95 -10.13 6.71
C VAL A 120 3.79 -9.21 7.09
N CYS A 121 4.03 -8.35 8.08
CA CYS A 121 3.14 -7.26 8.44
C CYS A 121 3.71 -5.94 7.92
N TYR A 122 3.00 -5.29 7.02
CA TYR A 122 3.38 -3.99 6.47
C TYR A 122 2.80 -2.86 7.30
N VAL A 123 3.64 -1.87 7.60
CA VAL A 123 3.25 -0.64 8.32
C VAL A 123 3.58 0.57 7.45
N THR A 124 2.60 1.43 7.20
CA THR A 124 2.78 2.60 6.33
C THR A 124 1.75 3.69 6.65
N THR A 125 2.00 4.92 6.24
CA THR A 125 1.08 6.04 6.49
C THR A 125 0.41 6.58 5.24
N ILE A 126 1.04 7.49 4.52
CA ILE A 126 0.48 8.20 3.37
C ILE A 126 1.54 8.51 2.31
N GLY A 127 1.11 9.05 1.19
CA GLY A 127 1.94 9.46 0.07
C GLY A 127 1.87 8.47 -1.09
N LEU A 128 2.63 8.76 -2.16
CA LEU A 128 2.73 7.83 -3.29
C LEU A 128 3.27 6.47 -2.87
N SER A 129 4.17 6.43 -1.88
CA SER A 129 4.70 5.20 -1.30
C SER A 129 3.60 4.28 -0.75
N GLN A 130 2.67 4.85 0.03
CA GLN A 130 1.55 4.08 0.59
C GLN A 130 0.55 3.64 -0.48
N ILE A 131 0.21 4.52 -1.43
CA ILE A 131 -0.74 4.21 -2.51
C ILE A 131 -0.17 3.11 -3.41
N ALA A 132 1.09 3.21 -3.80
CA ALA A 132 1.76 2.18 -4.60
C ALA A 132 1.88 0.86 -3.83
N ALA A 133 2.26 0.91 -2.55
CA ALA A 133 2.34 -0.27 -1.70
C ALA A 133 0.98 -0.98 -1.60
N ALA A 134 -0.11 -0.23 -1.38
CA ALA A 134 -1.47 -0.80 -1.30
C ALA A 134 -1.93 -1.45 -2.62
N GLN A 135 -1.41 -0.98 -3.75
CA GLN A 135 -1.75 -1.51 -5.07
C GLN A 135 -0.90 -2.72 -5.48
N MET A 136 0.33 -2.80 -5.01
CA MET A 136 1.34 -3.74 -5.53
C MET A 136 1.79 -4.80 -4.54
N LEU A 137 1.68 -4.55 -3.22
CA LEU A 137 2.05 -5.54 -2.21
C LEU A 137 0.94 -6.57 -1.99
N HIS A 138 1.37 -7.79 -1.72
CA HIS A 138 0.48 -8.89 -1.39
C HIS A 138 0.37 -9.05 0.13
N VAL A 139 -0.85 -9.01 0.65
CA VAL A 139 -1.16 -9.22 2.07
C VAL A 139 -2.02 -10.48 2.19
N PHE A 140 -1.57 -11.45 2.99
CA PHE A 140 -2.18 -12.79 3.07
C PHE A 140 -2.86 -13.08 4.39
N LYS A 141 -2.65 -12.24 5.41
CA LYS A 141 -3.24 -12.40 6.74
C LYS A 141 -4.00 -11.15 7.15
N ASP A 142 -5.01 -11.33 7.96
CA ASP A 142 -5.71 -10.24 8.60
C ASP A 142 -4.76 -9.46 9.53
N ARG A 143 -5.01 -8.15 9.67
CA ARG A 143 -4.19 -7.24 10.48
C ARG A 143 -2.69 -7.23 10.12
N HIS A 144 -2.34 -7.61 8.88
CA HIS A 144 -0.97 -7.54 8.35
C HIS A 144 -0.77 -6.36 7.38
N TRP A 145 -1.75 -5.48 7.29
CA TRP A 145 -1.65 -4.15 6.70
C TRP A 145 -2.10 -3.13 7.73
N ILE A 146 -1.13 -2.40 8.26
CA ILE A 146 -1.36 -1.41 9.32
C ILE A 146 -1.11 -0.03 8.76
N ASN A 147 -2.15 0.79 8.81
CA ASN A 147 -2.17 2.13 8.25
C ASN A 147 -2.90 3.08 9.21
N CYS A 148 -2.50 4.35 9.21
CA CYS A 148 -3.05 5.37 10.11
C CYS A 148 -4.49 5.80 9.78
N GLY A 149 -5.16 5.15 8.84
CA GLY A 149 -6.54 5.46 8.47
C GLY A 149 -6.70 6.77 7.69
N GLN A 150 -7.65 7.60 8.07
CA GLN A 150 -8.06 8.76 7.28
C GLN A 150 -7.15 9.98 7.41
N ALA A 151 -6.53 10.17 8.56
CA ALA A 151 -5.75 11.37 8.86
C ALA A 151 -4.45 11.44 8.07
N GLY A 152 -3.77 10.30 7.90
CA GLY A 152 -2.56 10.18 7.11
C GLY A 152 -1.44 11.15 7.50
N PRO A 153 -1.06 11.26 8.79
CA PRO A 153 0.01 12.17 9.17
C PRO A 153 1.36 11.66 8.71
N LEU A 154 2.24 12.57 8.29
CA LEU A 154 3.65 12.26 8.09
C LEU A 154 4.34 12.03 9.45
N GLY A 155 5.35 11.14 9.49
CA GLY A 155 6.07 10.76 10.70
C GLY A 155 5.45 9.57 11.45
N TRP A 156 4.27 9.12 11.08
CA TRP A 156 3.57 8.06 11.80
C TRP A 156 4.21 6.67 11.63
N THR A 157 4.86 6.40 10.52
CA THR A 157 5.31 5.03 10.16
C THR A 157 6.34 4.46 11.14
N ILE A 158 7.34 5.25 11.56
CA ILE A 158 8.39 4.78 12.48
C ILE A 158 7.81 4.39 13.85
N PRO A 159 7.13 5.30 14.59
CA PRO A 159 6.58 4.95 15.89
C PRO A 159 5.52 3.84 15.83
N ALA A 160 4.75 3.77 14.76
CA ALA A 160 3.78 2.69 14.58
C ALA A 160 4.47 1.33 14.38
N ALA A 161 5.54 1.25 13.59
CA ALA A 161 6.31 0.02 13.43
C ALA A 161 6.91 -0.44 14.76
N LEU A 162 7.48 0.48 15.53
CA LEU A 162 7.96 0.19 16.89
C LEU A 162 6.85 -0.35 17.80
N GLY A 163 5.67 0.28 17.76
CA GLY A 163 4.51 -0.14 18.54
C GLY A 163 4.02 -1.54 18.16
N VAL A 164 4.00 -1.88 16.87
CA VAL A 164 3.63 -3.23 16.39
C VAL A 164 4.62 -4.26 16.87
N CYS A 165 5.93 -4.00 16.76
CA CYS A 165 6.97 -4.92 17.23
C CYS A 165 6.96 -5.06 18.76
N ALA A 166 6.68 -3.99 19.50
CA ALA A 166 6.59 -4.05 20.96
C ALA A 166 5.37 -4.86 21.42
N ALA A 167 4.25 -4.75 20.69
CA ALA A 167 3.03 -5.50 21.00
C ALA A 167 3.13 -7.00 20.65
N ASP A 168 3.90 -7.32 19.61
CA ASP A 168 4.09 -8.70 19.13
C ASP A 168 5.52 -8.85 18.60
N PRO A 169 6.48 -9.20 19.48
CA PRO A 169 7.90 -9.30 19.13
C PRO A 169 8.25 -10.37 18.10
N GLU A 170 7.36 -11.36 17.89
CA GLU A 170 7.55 -12.42 16.89
C GLU A 170 7.04 -12.01 15.50
N ARG A 171 6.33 -10.90 15.41
CA ARG A 171 5.76 -10.41 14.17
C ARG A 171 6.84 -9.88 13.23
N LYS A 172 6.84 -10.38 12.01
CA LYS A 172 7.75 -9.89 10.96
C LYS A 172 7.24 -8.57 10.42
N VAL A 173 7.82 -7.47 10.86
CA VAL A 173 7.40 -6.11 10.48
C VAL A 173 8.29 -5.55 9.39
N VAL A 174 7.68 -5.03 8.34
CA VAL A 174 8.31 -4.20 7.31
C VAL A 174 7.57 -2.88 7.24
N ALA A 175 8.24 -1.81 7.65
CA ALA A 175 7.74 -0.44 7.51
C ALA A 175 8.05 0.11 6.12
N ILE A 176 7.16 0.93 5.57
CA ILE A 176 7.33 1.54 4.25
C ILE A 176 6.99 3.01 4.35
N SER A 177 7.92 3.87 3.96
CA SER A 177 7.70 5.31 3.93
C SER A 177 8.37 5.99 2.75
N GLY A 178 7.88 7.16 2.36
CA GLY A 178 8.64 8.13 1.59
C GLY A 178 9.62 8.89 2.48
N ASP A 179 10.51 9.64 1.87
CA ASP A 179 11.54 10.44 2.54
C ASP A 179 10.97 11.50 3.50
N PHE A 180 9.92 12.20 3.12
CA PHE A 180 9.29 13.20 4.00
C PHE A 180 8.61 12.57 5.21
N ASP A 181 7.91 11.44 5.05
CA ASP A 181 7.34 10.72 6.19
C ASP A 181 8.43 10.25 7.15
N PHE A 182 9.50 9.69 6.61
CA PHE A 182 10.63 9.21 7.37
C PHE A 182 11.33 10.31 8.19
N GLN A 183 11.46 11.51 7.60
CA GLN A 183 12.16 12.64 8.24
C GLN A 183 11.38 13.26 9.41
N PHE A 184 10.03 13.21 9.38
CA PHE A 184 9.20 13.91 10.38
C PHE A 184 9.39 13.42 11.82
N LEU A 185 9.68 12.14 12.03
CA LEU A 185 9.97 11.54 13.32
C LEU A 185 11.15 10.56 13.22
N ILE A 186 12.19 10.95 12.50
CA ILE A 186 13.38 10.11 12.28
C ILE A 186 14.10 9.76 13.59
N GLU A 187 14.03 10.64 14.59
CA GLU A 187 14.61 10.47 15.90
C GLU A 187 14.05 9.26 16.66
N GLU A 188 12.82 8.84 16.36
CA GLU A 188 12.21 7.65 16.97
C GLU A 188 12.95 6.34 16.62
N LEU A 189 13.80 6.35 15.59
CA LEU A 189 14.70 5.22 15.32
C LEU A 189 15.62 4.92 16.52
N ALA A 190 16.03 5.94 17.28
CA ALA A 190 16.84 5.77 18.47
C ALA A 190 16.14 4.95 19.57
N VAL A 191 14.81 5.05 19.66
CA VAL A 191 14.01 4.20 20.56
C VAL A 191 14.12 2.74 20.15
N GLY A 192 14.02 2.46 18.84
CA GLY A 192 14.19 1.12 18.30
C GLY A 192 15.57 0.52 18.59
N ALA A 193 16.62 1.33 18.47
CA ALA A 193 18.00 0.92 18.80
C ALA A 193 18.17 0.72 20.31
N GLN A 194 17.65 1.63 21.14
CA GLN A 194 17.78 1.58 22.59
C GLN A 194 17.11 0.36 23.21
N PHE A 195 15.93 -0.01 22.70
CA PHE A 195 15.11 -1.10 23.26
C PHE A 195 15.23 -2.43 22.49
N ASN A 196 16.15 -2.52 21.53
CA ASN A 196 16.35 -3.70 20.70
C ASN A 196 15.04 -4.16 20.02
N ILE A 197 14.37 -3.24 19.33
CA ILE A 197 13.14 -3.48 18.59
C ILE A 197 13.47 -3.64 17.10
N PRO A 198 13.75 -4.86 16.62
CA PRO A 198 14.19 -5.08 15.24
C PRO A 198 13.02 -5.06 14.27
N TYR A 199 13.15 -4.30 13.20
CA TYR A 199 12.28 -4.36 12.01
C TYR A 199 13.03 -3.83 10.79
N ILE A 200 12.52 -4.09 9.59
CA ILE A 200 13.10 -3.54 8.36
C ILE A 200 12.25 -2.33 7.94
N HIS A 201 12.91 -1.21 7.68
CA HIS A 201 12.29 -0.01 7.14
C HIS A 201 12.71 0.19 5.68
N VAL A 202 11.78 0.02 4.76
CA VAL A 202 12.00 0.31 3.34
C VAL A 202 11.65 1.77 3.08
N LEU A 203 12.68 2.58 2.90
CA LEU A 203 12.57 3.99 2.60
C LEU A 203 12.66 4.19 1.08
N VAL A 204 11.53 4.52 0.46
CA VAL A 204 11.45 4.84 -0.97
C VAL A 204 11.65 6.35 -1.15
N ASN A 205 12.86 6.73 -1.53
CA ASN A 205 13.29 8.13 -1.55
C ASN A 205 13.27 8.70 -2.97
N ASN A 206 12.34 9.59 -3.24
CA ASN A 206 12.31 10.37 -4.48
C ASN A 206 12.66 11.86 -4.26
N ALA A 207 12.98 12.25 -3.03
CA ALA A 207 13.28 13.64 -2.61
C ALA A 207 12.19 14.64 -3.00
N TYR A 208 10.92 14.21 -2.97
CA TYR A 208 9.81 15.00 -3.49
C TYR A 208 8.49 14.70 -2.78
N LEU A 209 7.68 15.73 -2.52
CA LEU A 209 6.28 15.57 -2.11
C LEU A 209 5.41 15.16 -3.32
N GLY A 210 5.64 13.96 -3.83
CA GLY A 210 5.12 13.48 -5.10
C GLY A 210 3.60 13.47 -5.20
N LEU A 211 2.90 13.11 -4.12
CA LEU A 211 1.43 13.11 -4.08
C LEU A 211 0.86 14.52 -4.21
N ILE A 212 1.49 15.50 -3.55
CA ILE A 212 1.08 16.91 -3.65
C ILE A 212 1.28 17.40 -5.08
N ARG A 213 2.45 17.12 -5.68
CA ARG A 213 2.74 17.47 -7.07
C ARG A 213 1.75 16.84 -8.05
N GLN A 214 1.45 15.56 -7.89
CA GLN A 214 0.49 14.88 -8.75
C GLN A 214 -0.90 15.51 -8.64
N SER A 215 -1.31 15.90 -7.43
CA SER A 215 -2.58 16.61 -7.21
C SER A 215 -2.57 18.01 -7.86
N GLN A 216 -1.47 18.76 -7.75
CA GLN A 216 -1.34 20.06 -8.39
C GLN A 216 -1.44 19.97 -9.92
N ARG A 217 -0.77 18.97 -10.53
CA ARG A 217 -0.86 18.74 -11.98
C ARG A 217 -2.28 18.51 -12.47
N ALA A 218 -3.08 17.81 -11.70
CA ALA A 218 -4.49 17.54 -12.04
C ALA A 218 -5.34 18.84 -12.12
N PHE A 219 -4.85 19.94 -11.54
CA PHE A 219 -5.47 21.26 -11.59
C PHE A 219 -4.67 22.28 -12.43
N ASP A 220 -3.79 21.81 -13.31
CA ASP A 220 -2.87 22.66 -14.11
C ASP A 220 -2.01 23.62 -13.26
N MET A 221 -1.68 23.21 -12.04
CA MET A 221 -0.92 23.98 -11.05
C MET A 221 0.49 23.41 -10.83
N ASP A 222 1.12 22.86 -11.86
CA ASP A 222 2.43 22.22 -11.74
C ASP A 222 3.50 23.21 -11.24
N TYR A 223 4.27 22.78 -10.25
CA TYR A 223 5.34 23.54 -9.61
C TYR A 223 4.93 24.89 -8.95
N CYS A 224 3.69 25.03 -8.53
CA CYS A 224 3.25 26.24 -7.82
C CYS A 224 3.96 26.48 -6.49
N VAL A 225 4.49 25.42 -5.86
CA VAL A 225 5.32 25.49 -4.65
C VAL A 225 6.52 24.55 -4.78
N GLN A 226 7.59 24.87 -4.06
CA GLN A 226 8.76 24.00 -3.97
C GLN A 226 8.41 22.73 -3.17
N LEU A 227 8.40 21.61 -3.84
CA LEU A 227 8.07 20.30 -3.27
C LEU A 227 9.28 19.36 -3.22
N ALA A 228 10.38 19.73 -3.86
CA ALA A 228 11.63 18.98 -3.81
C ALA A 228 12.46 19.41 -2.62
N PHE A 229 13.18 18.46 -2.05
CA PHE A 229 14.21 18.73 -1.06
C PHE A 229 15.57 18.38 -1.65
N GLU A 230 16.34 19.39 -1.99
CA GLU A 230 17.68 19.28 -2.55
C GLU A 230 18.70 19.89 -1.59
N ASN A 231 19.81 19.20 -1.37
CA ASN A 231 20.90 19.70 -0.60
C ASN A 231 22.13 19.90 -1.49
N ILE A 232 22.37 21.13 -1.90
CA ILE A 232 23.50 21.49 -2.77
C ILE A 232 24.86 21.22 -2.12
N ASN A 233 24.92 21.07 -0.80
CA ASN A 233 26.11 20.77 -0.04
C ASN A 233 26.35 19.26 0.15
N SER A 234 25.42 18.41 -0.33
CA SER A 234 25.53 16.96 -0.25
C SER A 234 25.60 16.34 -1.64
N SER A 235 26.80 16.21 -2.18
CA SER A 235 27.03 15.54 -3.46
C SER A 235 26.92 14.03 -3.40
N GLU A 236 27.08 13.44 -2.21
CA GLU A 236 27.16 11.98 -2.01
C GLU A 236 25.86 11.23 -2.31
N VAL A 237 24.72 11.92 -2.23
CA VAL A 237 23.38 11.36 -2.51
C VAL A 237 22.76 11.95 -3.78
N ASN A 238 23.55 12.38 -4.74
CA ASN A 238 23.09 12.98 -6.01
C ASN A 238 22.11 14.17 -5.80
N GLY A 239 22.30 14.96 -4.75
CA GLY A 239 21.42 16.07 -4.39
C GLY A 239 20.08 15.66 -3.75
N TYR A 240 19.91 14.41 -3.36
CA TYR A 240 18.67 13.93 -2.71
C TYR A 240 18.59 14.32 -1.22
N GLY A 241 18.67 15.58 -0.91
CA GLY A 241 18.27 16.13 0.39
C GLY A 241 19.10 15.65 1.57
N VAL A 242 18.55 14.76 2.38
CA VAL A 242 19.16 14.25 3.62
C VAL A 242 19.91 12.94 3.36
N ASP A 243 21.06 12.77 4.00
CA ASP A 243 21.74 11.48 4.07
C ASP A 243 21.10 10.61 5.16
N HIS A 244 19.98 9.95 4.80
CA HIS A 244 19.19 9.14 5.74
C HIS A 244 19.99 7.95 6.29
N VAL A 245 20.92 7.40 5.52
CA VAL A 245 21.78 6.30 5.97
C VAL A 245 22.65 6.76 7.15
N LYS A 246 23.37 7.87 6.97
CA LYS A 246 24.21 8.42 8.06
C LYS A 246 23.39 8.82 9.29
N VAL A 247 22.20 9.38 9.08
CA VAL A 247 21.32 9.74 10.22
C VAL A 247 20.84 8.49 10.96
N ALA A 248 20.38 7.46 10.24
CA ALA A 248 19.93 6.21 10.86
C ALA A 248 21.07 5.51 11.63
N GLU A 249 22.28 5.48 11.05
CA GLU A 249 23.46 4.94 11.74
C GLU A 249 23.85 5.77 12.97
N GLY A 250 23.79 7.10 12.89
CA GLY A 250 24.01 8.00 14.01
C GLY A 250 23.02 7.82 15.16
N LEU A 251 21.80 7.35 14.86
CA LEU A 251 20.78 6.99 15.85
C LEU A 251 20.90 5.54 16.38
N GLY A 252 21.97 4.82 16.01
CA GLY A 252 22.25 3.46 16.49
C GLY A 252 21.62 2.33 15.68
N CYS A 253 20.98 2.63 14.57
CA CYS A 253 20.40 1.67 13.64
C CYS A 253 21.44 1.13 12.64
N LYS A 254 21.03 0.25 11.74
CA LYS A 254 21.78 -0.13 10.56
C LYS A 254 21.09 0.39 9.31
N ALA A 255 21.87 0.68 8.26
CA ALA A 255 21.28 1.20 7.04
C ALA A 255 22.03 0.71 5.78
N ILE A 256 21.29 0.62 4.67
CA ILE A 256 21.80 0.24 3.36
C ILE A 256 21.19 1.20 2.34
N ARG A 257 21.99 1.68 1.38
CA ARG A 257 21.47 2.51 0.28
C ARG A 257 21.57 1.76 -1.04
N VAL A 258 20.51 1.86 -1.84
CA VAL A 258 20.36 1.19 -3.12
C VAL A 258 20.10 2.22 -4.21
N PHE A 259 20.86 2.14 -5.31
CA PHE A 259 20.71 3.01 -6.48
C PHE A 259 20.23 2.28 -7.73
N LYS A 260 20.33 0.94 -7.76
CA LYS A 260 20.05 0.14 -8.94
C LYS A 260 19.06 -0.98 -8.64
N PRO A 261 18.21 -1.35 -9.61
CA PRO A 261 17.20 -2.40 -9.44
C PRO A 261 17.78 -3.75 -8.99
N GLU A 262 18.94 -4.13 -9.55
CA GLU A 262 19.62 -5.42 -9.26
C GLU A 262 20.13 -5.52 -7.82
N ASP A 263 20.35 -4.39 -7.15
CA ASP A 263 20.86 -4.34 -5.78
C ASP A 263 19.76 -4.43 -4.72
N ILE A 264 18.48 -4.34 -5.10
CA ILE A 264 17.36 -4.31 -4.15
C ILE A 264 17.22 -5.65 -3.42
N ALA A 265 17.17 -6.76 -4.14
CA ALA A 265 17.02 -8.08 -3.53
C ALA A 265 18.21 -8.43 -2.61
N PRO A 266 19.48 -8.25 -3.02
CA PRO A 266 20.63 -8.40 -2.12
C PRO A 266 20.54 -7.51 -0.87
N ALA A 267 20.09 -6.26 -0.99
CA ALA A 267 19.94 -5.36 0.15
C ALA A 267 18.90 -5.85 1.14
N PHE A 268 17.77 -6.40 0.70
CA PHE A 268 16.77 -6.99 1.60
C PHE A 268 17.31 -8.22 2.34
N GLU A 269 18.07 -9.09 1.66
CA GLU A 269 18.70 -10.23 2.34
C GLU A 269 19.76 -9.78 3.34
N GLN A 270 20.59 -8.80 2.99
CA GLN A 270 21.54 -8.21 3.93
C GLN A 270 20.84 -7.55 5.13
N ALA A 271 19.72 -6.85 4.91
CA ALA A 271 18.95 -6.24 5.98
C ALA A 271 18.43 -7.27 6.99
N LYS A 272 17.96 -8.43 6.52
CA LYS A 272 17.54 -9.53 7.40
C LYS A 272 18.71 -10.03 8.27
N VAL A 273 19.89 -10.17 7.70
CA VAL A 273 21.10 -10.59 8.43
C VAL A 273 21.49 -9.55 9.48
N LEU A 274 21.53 -8.27 9.10
CA LEU A 274 21.86 -7.17 10.02
C LEU A 274 20.83 -7.07 11.16
N MET A 275 19.55 -7.17 10.84
CA MET A 275 18.46 -7.15 11.83
C MET A 275 18.59 -8.29 12.84
N ALA A 276 18.90 -9.49 12.39
CA ALA A 276 19.08 -10.66 13.26
C ALA A 276 20.34 -10.51 14.14
N GLN A 277 21.43 -10.00 13.56
CA GLN A 277 22.72 -9.84 14.25
C GLN A 277 22.70 -8.73 15.31
N TYR A 278 22.16 -7.56 14.95
CA TYR A 278 22.26 -6.37 15.80
C TYR A 278 20.99 -6.10 16.62
N ARG A 279 19.85 -6.72 16.26
CA ARG A 279 18.55 -6.55 16.91
C ARG A 279 18.10 -5.09 17.02
N VAL A 280 18.34 -4.32 15.97
CA VAL A 280 17.94 -2.91 15.84
C VAL A 280 17.17 -2.72 14.53
N PRO A 281 16.45 -1.60 14.34
CA PRO A 281 15.88 -1.26 13.04
C PRO A 281 16.95 -1.24 11.94
N VAL A 282 16.60 -1.74 10.77
CA VAL A 282 17.47 -1.70 9.58
C VAL A 282 16.77 -0.93 8.47
N VAL A 283 17.32 0.20 8.08
CA VAL A 283 16.78 1.04 7.02
C VAL A 283 17.37 0.61 5.68
N VAL A 284 16.52 0.30 4.71
CA VAL A 284 16.92 0.08 3.31
C VAL A 284 16.38 1.26 2.50
N GLU A 285 17.25 2.21 2.21
CA GLU A 285 16.92 3.37 1.39
C GLU A 285 17.11 3.05 -0.08
N VAL A 286 16.04 3.11 -0.85
CA VAL A 286 16.06 2.95 -2.30
C VAL A 286 15.86 4.31 -2.96
N ILE A 287 16.84 4.75 -3.74
CA ILE A 287 16.80 6.01 -4.47
C ILE A 287 15.97 5.82 -5.74
N LEU A 288 14.82 6.49 -5.77
CA LEU A 288 13.87 6.40 -6.88
C LEU A 288 14.04 7.51 -7.92
N GLU A 289 13.40 7.35 -9.06
CA GLU A 289 13.13 8.49 -9.95
C GLU A 289 12.32 9.55 -9.20
N ARG A 290 12.60 10.84 -9.46
CA ARG A 290 11.99 11.94 -8.71
C ARG A 290 10.50 12.11 -8.99
N VAL A 291 10.09 11.76 -10.19
CA VAL A 291 8.73 12.03 -10.68
C VAL A 291 8.11 10.74 -11.18
N THR A 292 7.36 10.11 -10.31
CA THR A 292 6.50 8.98 -10.66
C THR A 292 5.05 9.37 -10.40
N ASN A 293 4.19 9.13 -11.37
CA ASN A 293 2.75 9.21 -11.17
C ASN A 293 2.23 7.81 -10.81
N ILE A 294 1.36 7.77 -9.83
CA ILE A 294 0.64 6.55 -9.42
C ILE A 294 -0.84 6.76 -9.71
N SER A 295 -1.48 5.83 -10.38
CA SER A 295 -2.92 5.90 -10.61
C SER A 295 -3.67 5.94 -9.27
N MET A 296 -4.52 6.96 -9.10
CA MET A 296 -5.32 7.14 -7.88
C MET A 296 -6.78 6.76 -8.05
N GLY A 297 -7.16 6.26 -9.23
CA GLY A 297 -8.55 5.89 -9.53
C GLY A 297 -9.53 7.06 -9.55
N SER A 298 -9.04 8.30 -9.67
CA SER A 298 -9.90 9.50 -9.73
C SER A 298 -10.80 9.52 -10.97
N GLU A 299 -10.39 8.80 -12.02
CA GLU A 299 -11.15 8.62 -13.25
C GLU A 299 -11.17 7.14 -13.61
N LEU A 300 -12.31 6.49 -13.39
CA LEU A 300 -12.46 5.06 -13.66
C LEU A 300 -12.26 4.68 -15.14
N ASP A 301 -12.43 5.64 -16.03
CA ASP A 301 -12.29 5.44 -17.49
C ASP A 301 -10.83 5.56 -17.95
N ASN A 302 -9.98 6.25 -17.19
CA ASN A 302 -8.60 6.60 -17.57
C ASN A 302 -7.55 5.91 -16.67
N VAL A 303 -7.88 4.79 -16.06
CA VAL A 303 -6.97 4.04 -15.16
C VAL A 303 -5.68 3.59 -15.86
N MET A 304 -5.68 3.58 -17.20
CA MET A 304 -4.56 3.10 -18.01
C MET A 304 -3.48 4.15 -18.32
N GLU A 305 -3.69 5.42 -18.00
CA GLU A 305 -2.77 6.49 -18.42
C GLU A 305 -1.43 6.50 -17.70
N PHE A 306 -1.31 5.84 -16.53
CA PHE A 306 -0.16 6.03 -15.65
C PHE A 306 0.64 4.77 -15.37
N GLU A 307 0.18 3.60 -15.82
CA GLU A 307 0.85 2.35 -15.49
C GLU A 307 0.78 1.34 -16.64
N ASP A 308 1.95 0.85 -17.03
CA ASP A 308 2.07 -0.21 -18.01
C ASP A 308 1.46 -1.53 -17.49
N ILE A 309 0.75 -2.24 -18.36
CA ILE A 309 0.32 -3.61 -18.10
C ILE A 309 1.51 -4.56 -18.36
N ALA A 310 1.62 -5.61 -17.56
CA ALA A 310 2.68 -6.60 -17.72
C ALA A 310 2.58 -7.30 -19.08
N ASP A 311 3.73 -7.43 -19.75
CA ASP A 311 3.84 -8.02 -21.08
C ASP A 311 3.46 -9.51 -21.13
N ASN A 312 3.53 -10.21 -20.00
CA ASN A 312 3.24 -11.64 -19.89
C ASN A 312 2.42 -12.00 -18.65
N ALA A 313 1.37 -12.78 -18.83
CA ALA A 313 0.58 -13.37 -17.75
C ALA A 313 1.38 -14.35 -16.86
N ALA A 314 2.61 -14.73 -17.26
CA ALA A 314 3.51 -15.58 -16.48
C ALA A 314 4.02 -14.91 -15.20
N ASP A 315 4.02 -13.57 -15.15
CA ASP A 315 4.44 -12.80 -13.97
C ASP A 315 3.32 -12.65 -12.93
N ALA A 316 2.12 -13.14 -13.24
CA ALA A 316 1.03 -13.16 -12.28
C ALA A 316 1.33 -14.13 -11.14
N PRO A 317 1.11 -13.75 -9.85
CA PRO A 317 1.23 -14.68 -8.75
C PRO A 317 0.37 -15.91 -9.04
N THR A 318 0.99 -17.07 -9.09
CA THR A 318 0.34 -18.35 -9.38
C THR A 318 -0.61 -18.78 -8.28
N GLU A 319 -0.52 -18.16 -7.11
CA GLU A 319 -1.37 -18.44 -5.97
C GLU A 319 -2.43 -17.35 -5.79
N THR A 320 -3.66 -17.70 -6.01
CA THR A 320 -4.81 -16.88 -5.66
C THR A 320 -4.91 -16.74 -4.14
N CYS A 321 -5.12 -15.50 -3.66
CA CYS A 321 -5.38 -15.19 -2.26
C CYS A 321 -6.78 -15.68 -1.81
N PHE A 322 -7.32 -16.73 -2.43
CA PHE A 322 -8.57 -17.34 -2.02
C PHE A 322 -8.25 -18.48 -1.06
N MET A 323 -8.66 -18.32 0.20
CA MET A 323 -8.82 -19.47 1.07
C MET A 323 -9.74 -20.46 0.34
N HIS A 324 -9.26 -21.68 0.17
CA HIS A 324 -10.13 -22.79 -0.18
C HIS A 324 -11.09 -22.98 0.99
N TYR A 325 -12.30 -22.51 0.84
CA TYR A 325 -13.40 -23.00 1.64
C TYR A 325 -13.82 -24.34 1.01
N GLU A 326 -13.32 -25.44 1.56
CA GLU A 326 -13.92 -26.75 1.39
C GLU A 326 -15.30 -26.81 2.08
#